data_4cf2537f4e2ea0ce81dc4233d59afa17
#
_entry.id   4cf2537f4e2ea0ce81dc4233d59afa17
#
_cell.length_a   1.000
_cell.length_b   1.000
_cell.length_c   1.000
_cell.angle_alpha   90.00
_cell.angle_beta   90.00
_cell.angle_gamma   90.00
#
_symmetry.space_group_name_H-M   'P 1'
#
loop_
_entity.id
_entity.type
_entity.pdbx_description
1 polymer ?
#
loop_
_entity_poly.entity_id
_entity_poly.type
_entity_poly.pdbx_seq_one_letter_code
_entity_poly.pdbx_strand_id
1 'polypeptide(L)'
;MKAPAPAKINLGLVVGPARADGRHELLTVYQRLALADRIRLEPAADGLRVDGFPADTLVRDALVALSSRAGAAPAWTVRIEKRVPVAAGLGGGSSDAATALRLANDTLPAPLDPPVLHELAASLGADVPFFLVNGPQLGSGDGTTLAPVDLPQDFWIVLVVPHGTTKPSTASVYAAFDARDGAAGWDERRAAFLAAVEAVRRPRDLAALPPNDLASSPLT
;
A
#
# COMPACT_ATOMS: atom_id res chain seq x y z
N MET A 1 14.60 -0.71 17.59
CA MET A 1 14.87 -0.34 16.19
C MET A 1 13.97 0.80 15.75
N LYS A 2 14.28 1.49 14.64
CA LYS A 2 13.52 2.64 14.18
C LYS A 2 13.60 2.74 12.65
N ALA A 3 12.46 2.94 11.99
CA ALA A 3 12.43 3.11 10.54
C ALA A 3 11.32 4.10 10.10
N PRO A 4 11.47 4.76 8.95
CA PRO A 4 10.39 5.47 8.30
C PRO A 4 9.38 4.48 7.71
N ALA A 5 8.10 4.84 7.75
CA ALA A 5 7.00 4.19 7.06
C ALA A 5 6.44 5.16 6.01
N PRO A 6 6.95 5.10 4.76
CA PRO A 6 6.65 6.08 3.72
C PRO A 6 5.21 5.99 3.24
N ALA A 7 4.62 7.10 2.84
CA ALA A 7 3.38 7.11 2.08
C ALA A 7 3.58 6.55 0.66
N LYS A 8 2.47 6.23 -0.02
CA LYS A 8 2.45 5.89 -1.45
C LYS A 8 1.42 6.71 -2.20
N ILE A 9 1.60 6.79 -3.49
CA ILE A 9 0.54 7.12 -4.45
C ILE A 9 0.48 6.05 -5.54
N ASN A 10 -0.62 6.06 -6.27
CA ASN A 10 -0.75 5.36 -7.55
C ASN A 10 -0.51 6.40 -8.64
N LEU A 11 0.57 6.25 -9.43
CA LEU A 11 0.85 7.13 -10.58
C LEU A 11 -0.18 6.95 -11.70
N GLY A 12 -0.80 5.78 -11.73
CA GLY A 12 -1.94 5.43 -12.53
C GLY A 12 -2.60 4.18 -11.94
N LEU A 13 -3.89 4.01 -12.17
CA LEU A 13 -4.64 2.85 -11.72
C LEU A 13 -5.78 2.58 -12.69
N VAL A 14 -5.79 1.41 -13.31
CA VAL A 14 -6.92 0.90 -14.06
C VAL A 14 -7.52 -0.29 -13.32
N VAL A 15 -8.84 -0.34 -13.26
CA VAL A 15 -9.61 -1.34 -12.54
C VAL A 15 -10.41 -2.18 -13.55
N GLY A 16 -10.36 -3.47 -13.36
CA GLY A 16 -11.02 -4.48 -14.20
C GLY A 16 -12.24 -5.10 -13.53
N PRO A 17 -12.69 -6.24 -14.05
CA PRO A 17 -13.86 -6.94 -13.56
C PRO A 17 -13.65 -7.47 -12.13
N ALA A 18 -14.76 -7.74 -11.45
CA ALA A 18 -14.75 -8.40 -10.16
C ALA A 18 -14.24 -9.84 -10.30
N ARG A 19 -13.42 -10.25 -9.34
CA ARG A 19 -12.84 -11.58 -9.20
C ARG A 19 -13.74 -12.48 -8.37
N ALA A 20 -13.47 -13.77 -8.40
CA ALA A 20 -14.21 -14.74 -7.60
C ALA A 20 -14.05 -14.53 -6.07
N ASP A 21 -12.98 -13.86 -5.64
CA ASP A 21 -12.71 -13.51 -4.23
C ASP A 21 -13.42 -12.23 -3.78
N GLY A 22 -14.22 -11.60 -4.64
CA GLY A 22 -14.96 -10.36 -4.37
C GLY A 22 -14.11 -9.08 -4.51
N ARG A 23 -12.82 -9.19 -4.86
CA ARG A 23 -11.97 -8.05 -5.22
C ARG A 23 -12.06 -7.80 -6.72
N HIS A 24 -11.47 -6.70 -7.18
CA HIS A 24 -11.35 -6.41 -8.61
C HIS A 24 -9.96 -6.77 -9.13
N GLU A 25 -9.90 -7.13 -10.41
CA GLU A 25 -8.64 -7.06 -11.15
C GLU A 25 -8.19 -5.60 -11.19
N LEU A 26 -6.91 -5.37 -11.02
CA LEU A 26 -6.33 -4.04 -11.16
C LEU A 26 -4.93 -4.08 -11.76
N LEU A 27 -4.56 -2.94 -12.32
CA LEU A 27 -3.20 -2.68 -12.75
C LEU A 27 -2.83 -1.26 -12.33
N THR A 28 -1.73 -1.13 -11.60
CA THR A 28 -1.32 0.16 -11.03
C THR A 28 0.19 0.29 -10.97
N VAL A 29 0.67 1.53 -11.00
CA VAL A 29 2.06 1.84 -10.66
C VAL A 29 2.10 2.49 -9.29
N TYR A 30 2.66 1.77 -8.33
CA TYR A 30 2.92 2.26 -6.99
C TYR A 30 4.20 3.09 -6.93
N GLN A 31 4.13 4.25 -6.30
CA GLN A 31 5.27 5.12 -6.03
C GLN A 31 5.30 5.53 -4.56
N ARG A 32 6.45 5.37 -3.90
CA ARG A 32 6.68 5.88 -2.54
C ARG A 32 6.93 7.37 -2.55
N LEU A 33 6.57 8.02 -1.44
CA LEU A 33 6.81 9.43 -1.17
C LEU A 33 7.84 9.60 -0.06
N ALA A 34 8.48 10.77 -0.01
CA ALA A 34 9.36 11.14 1.09
C ALA A 34 8.57 11.43 2.40
N LEU A 35 7.26 11.76 2.29
CA LEU A 35 6.38 11.87 3.45
C LEU A 35 6.25 10.51 4.11
N ALA A 36 6.56 10.42 5.41
CA ALA A 36 6.59 9.13 6.11
C ALA A 36 6.20 9.28 7.58
N ASP A 37 5.48 8.30 8.10
CA ASP A 37 5.36 8.04 9.52
C ASP A 37 6.67 7.51 10.08
N ARG A 38 6.76 7.36 11.38
CA ARG A 38 7.92 6.74 12.03
C ARG A 38 7.47 5.61 12.92
N ILE A 39 8.08 4.45 12.73
CA ILE A 39 7.87 3.27 13.56
C ILE A 39 9.12 3.06 14.41
N ARG A 40 8.92 2.98 15.72
CA ARG A 40 9.92 2.46 16.67
C ARG A 40 9.41 1.14 17.19
N LEU A 41 10.25 0.12 17.16
CA LEU A 41 9.96 -1.22 17.67
C LEU A 41 11.09 -1.68 18.59
N GLU A 42 10.71 -2.21 19.73
CA GLU A 42 11.63 -2.77 20.72
C GLU A 42 11.11 -4.14 21.15
N PRO A 43 11.97 -5.17 21.26
CA PRO A 43 11.58 -6.42 21.90
C PRO A 43 11.10 -6.15 23.33
N ALA A 44 10.08 -6.87 23.76
CA ALA A 44 9.54 -6.82 25.12
C ALA A 44 9.78 -8.18 25.82
N ALA A 45 9.68 -8.21 27.13
CA ALA A 45 9.77 -9.46 27.87
C ALA A 45 8.55 -10.34 27.61
N ASP A 46 7.39 -9.71 27.48
CA ASP A 46 6.11 -10.36 27.19
C ASP A 46 5.13 -9.41 26.52
N GLY A 47 4.18 -9.98 25.80
CA GLY A 47 3.03 -9.29 25.23
C GLY A 47 3.35 -8.34 24.08
N LEU A 48 2.28 -7.81 23.49
CA LEU A 48 2.32 -6.85 22.39
C LEU A 48 1.66 -5.54 22.81
N ARG A 49 2.43 -4.46 22.74
CA ARG A 49 1.94 -3.11 22.98
C ARG A 49 2.16 -2.23 21.75
N VAL A 50 1.09 -1.56 21.30
CA VAL A 50 1.13 -0.58 20.20
C VAL A 50 0.62 0.76 20.72
N ASP A 51 1.51 1.76 20.69
CA ASP A 51 1.29 3.10 21.22
C ASP A 51 1.39 4.15 20.10
N GLY A 52 0.85 5.35 20.37
CA GLY A 52 0.98 6.54 19.52
C GLY A 52 -0.15 6.74 18.52
N PHE A 53 -0.85 5.69 18.11
CA PHE A 53 -2.06 5.76 17.29
C PHE A 53 -3.04 4.65 17.70
N PRO A 54 -3.90 4.88 18.69
CA PRO A 54 -4.78 3.84 19.26
C PRO A 54 -5.79 3.24 18.29
N ALA A 55 -6.14 3.99 17.22
CA ALA A 55 -7.05 3.51 16.19
C ALA A 55 -6.40 2.57 15.16
N ASP A 56 -5.07 2.39 15.22
CA ASP A 56 -4.37 1.46 14.32
C ASP A 56 -4.48 0.03 14.85
N THR A 57 -5.26 -0.78 14.15
CA THR A 57 -5.35 -2.22 14.39
C THR A 57 -4.38 -2.99 13.48
N LEU A 58 -4.04 -2.45 12.32
CA LEU A 58 -3.29 -3.17 11.28
C LEU A 58 -1.85 -3.51 11.70
N VAL A 59 -1.17 -2.62 12.43
CA VAL A 59 0.15 -2.92 13.01
C VAL A 59 0.05 -4.04 14.03
N ARG A 60 -0.98 -4.03 14.88
CA ARG A 60 -1.23 -5.09 15.86
C ARG A 60 -1.50 -6.43 15.16
N ASP A 61 -2.39 -6.44 14.19
CA ASP A 61 -2.78 -7.63 13.43
C ASP A 61 -1.57 -8.22 12.70
N ALA A 62 -0.73 -7.36 12.11
CA ALA A 62 0.51 -7.75 11.44
C ALA A 62 1.48 -8.48 12.39
N LEU A 63 1.69 -7.95 13.58
CA LEU A 63 2.62 -8.53 14.55
C LEU A 63 2.07 -9.82 15.19
N VAL A 64 0.77 -9.93 15.40
CA VAL A 64 0.11 -11.16 15.83
C VAL A 64 0.25 -12.24 14.75
N ALA A 65 0.00 -11.89 13.49
CA ALA A 65 0.13 -12.81 12.37
C ALA A 65 1.60 -13.28 12.18
N LEU A 66 2.57 -12.37 12.33
CA LEU A 66 4.00 -12.71 12.30
C LEU A 66 4.36 -13.70 13.39
N SER A 67 3.93 -13.44 14.63
CA SER A 67 4.20 -14.32 15.78
C SER A 67 3.61 -15.71 15.57
N SER A 68 2.37 -15.77 15.11
CA SER A 68 1.68 -17.04 14.81
C SER A 68 2.43 -17.83 13.73
N ARG A 69 2.87 -17.16 12.67
CA ARG A 69 3.61 -17.78 11.57
C ARG A 69 5.00 -18.26 11.97
N ALA A 70 5.65 -17.54 12.89
CA ALA A 70 6.97 -17.88 13.44
C ALA A 70 6.90 -18.89 14.60
N GLY A 71 5.71 -19.28 15.07
CA GLY A 71 5.55 -20.18 16.21
C GLY A 71 6.02 -19.56 17.55
N ALA A 72 5.97 -18.22 17.67
CA ALA A 72 6.43 -17.50 18.84
C ALA A 72 5.29 -16.66 19.46
N ALA A 73 5.40 -16.34 20.74
CA ALA A 73 4.50 -15.37 21.37
C ALA A 73 4.85 -13.94 20.91
N PRO A 74 3.85 -13.05 20.70
CA PRO A 74 4.14 -11.65 20.38
C PRO A 74 4.79 -10.97 21.58
N ALA A 75 5.98 -10.39 21.36
CA ALA A 75 6.79 -9.80 22.42
C ALA A 75 7.47 -8.50 21.94
N TRP A 76 6.66 -7.49 21.60
CA TRP A 76 7.16 -6.19 21.14
C TRP A 76 6.38 -5.01 21.72
N THR A 77 7.11 -3.92 21.95
CA THR A 77 6.53 -2.59 22.13
C THR A 77 6.77 -1.79 20.85
N VAL A 78 5.68 -1.30 20.26
CA VAL A 78 5.72 -0.48 19.04
C VAL A 78 5.16 0.90 19.33
N ARG A 79 5.85 1.94 18.84
CA ARG A 79 5.37 3.32 18.87
C ARG A 79 5.25 3.86 17.45
N ILE A 80 4.07 4.39 17.12
CA ILE A 80 3.74 5.00 15.83
C ILE A 80 3.73 6.53 16.00
N GLU A 81 4.55 7.23 15.21
CA GLU A 81 4.49 8.69 15.09
C GLU A 81 3.88 9.04 13.74
N LYS A 82 2.58 9.39 13.73
CA LYS A 82 1.84 9.72 12.51
C LYS A 82 2.21 11.08 11.94
N ARG A 83 2.47 11.12 10.63
CA ARG A 83 2.72 12.30 9.81
C ARG A 83 1.96 12.23 8.48
N VAL A 84 1.74 11.01 7.99
CA VAL A 84 0.92 10.74 6.80
C VAL A 84 -0.54 11.00 7.16
N PRO A 85 -1.25 11.85 6.43
CA PRO A 85 -2.67 12.11 6.67
C PRO A 85 -3.48 10.82 6.70
N VAL A 86 -4.28 10.66 7.77
CA VAL A 86 -5.10 9.46 7.96
C VAL A 86 -6.26 9.46 6.97
N ALA A 87 -6.60 8.30 6.44
CA ALA A 87 -7.67 8.08 5.48
C ALA A 87 -7.56 8.89 4.17
N ALA A 88 -6.39 9.43 3.83
CA ALA A 88 -6.15 10.19 2.61
C ALA A 88 -5.82 9.32 1.37
N GLY A 89 -5.91 8.00 1.44
CA GLY A 89 -5.56 7.09 0.32
C GLY A 89 -4.04 6.91 0.12
N LEU A 90 -3.24 7.42 1.03
CA LEU A 90 -1.77 7.42 0.95
C LEU A 90 -1.10 6.16 1.51
N GLY A 91 -1.85 5.13 1.87
CA GLY A 91 -1.34 3.84 2.34
C GLY A 91 -0.61 3.89 3.70
N GLY A 92 -0.84 4.93 4.53
CA GLY A 92 -0.10 5.11 5.79
C GLY A 92 -0.20 3.92 6.75
N GLY A 93 -1.41 3.40 7.00
CA GLY A 93 -1.59 2.22 7.86
C GLY A 93 -0.91 0.96 7.31
N SER A 94 -1.00 0.74 5.99
CA SER A 94 -0.33 -0.39 5.32
C SER A 94 1.20 -0.27 5.40
N SER A 95 1.72 0.95 5.28
CA SER A 95 3.14 1.24 5.44
C SER A 95 3.63 1.03 6.87
N ASP A 96 2.84 1.45 7.86
CA ASP A 96 3.13 1.23 9.27
C ASP A 96 3.20 -0.27 9.58
N ALA A 97 2.20 -1.03 9.12
CA ALA A 97 2.15 -2.49 9.29
C ALA A 97 3.34 -3.20 8.63
N ALA A 98 3.64 -2.89 7.37
CA ALA A 98 4.78 -3.48 6.67
C ALA A 98 6.12 -3.13 7.34
N THR A 99 6.27 -1.88 7.79
CA THR A 99 7.47 -1.44 8.51
C THR A 99 7.61 -2.17 9.84
N ALA A 100 6.52 -2.32 10.59
CA ALA A 100 6.51 -3.07 11.84
C ALA A 100 6.81 -4.56 11.61
N LEU A 101 6.22 -5.18 10.59
CA LEU A 101 6.50 -6.55 10.18
C LEU A 101 7.99 -6.77 9.94
N ARG A 102 8.61 -5.94 9.10
CA ARG A 102 10.02 -6.05 8.78
C ARG A 102 10.90 -5.89 10.02
N LEU A 103 10.65 -4.85 10.83
CA LEU A 103 11.41 -4.62 12.05
C LEU A 103 11.26 -5.77 13.06
N ALA A 104 10.07 -6.31 13.22
CA ALA A 104 9.81 -7.43 14.12
C ALA A 104 10.46 -8.72 13.60
N ASN A 105 10.33 -9.00 12.30
CA ASN A 105 10.96 -10.15 11.66
C ASN A 105 12.47 -10.17 11.89
N ASP A 106 13.13 -9.01 11.78
CA ASP A 106 14.57 -8.86 12.02
C ASP A 106 14.98 -9.17 13.49
N THR A 107 14.02 -9.21 14.45
CA THR A 107 14.28 -9.59 15.85
C THR A 107 14.06 -11.05 16.14
N LEU A 108 13.45 -11.80 15.23
CA LEU A 108 13.18 -13.22 15.45
C LEU A 108 14.48 -14.04 15.44
N PRO A 109 14.61 -15.07 16.28
CA PRO A 109 15.75 -15.99 16.23
C PRO A 109 15.92 -16.67 14.85
N ALA A 110 14.80 -16.91 14.16
CA ALA A 110 14.75 -17.41 12.79
C ALA A 110 13.78 -16.50 11.99
N PRO A 111 14.29 -15.44 11.34
CA PRO A 111 13.46 -14.57 10.53
C PRO A 111 12.76 -15.33 9.40
N LEU A 112 11.52 -14.95 9.10
CA LEU A 112 10.80 -15.50 7.96
C LEU A 112 11.44 -15.01 6.66
N ASP A 113 11.48 -15.91 5.67
CA ASP A 113 11.97 -15.60 4.33
C ASP A 113 11.10 -14.56 3.61
N PRO A 114 11.67 -13.75 2.70
CA PRO A 114 10.93 -12.70 2.00
C PRO A 114 9.64 -13.15 1.32
N PRO A 115 9.54 -14.31 0.64
CA PRO A 115 8.28 -14.79 0.07
C PRO A 115 7.19 -15.01 1.14
N VAL A 116 7.54 -15.62 2.27
CA VAL A 116 6.61 -15.87 3.38
C VAL A 116 6.14 -14.57 4.01
N LEU A 117 7.06 -13.61 4.17
CA LEU A 117 6.72 -12.28 4.69
C LEU A 117 5.80 -11.52 3.73
N HIS A 118 5.99 -11.68 2.41
CA HIS A 118 5.12 -11.11 1.38
C HIS A 118 3.71 -11.71 1.43
N GLU A 119 3.57 -13.03 1.53
CA GLU A 119 2.27 -13.70 1.67
C GLU A 119 1.54 -13.21 2.92
N LEU A 120 2.25 -13.11 4.04
CA LEU A 120 1.70 -12.57 5.27
C LEU A 120 1.21 -11.13 5.09
N ALA A 121 2.01 -10.29 4.45
CA ALA A 121 1.64 -8.90 4.15
C ALA A 121 0.40 -8.82 3.25
N ALA A 122 0.30 -9.66 2.22
CA ALA A 122 -0.84 -9.72 1.31
C ALA A 122 -2.15 -10.11 2.03
N SER A 123 -2.07 -10.96 3.05
CA SER A 123 -3.23 -11.33 3.86
C SER A 123 -3.77 -10.19 4.72
N LEU A 124 -2.93 -9.19 5.04
CA LEU A 124 -3.29 -8.03 5.84
C LEU A 124 -3.95 -6.91 5.03
N GLY A 125 -3.58 -6.79 3.75
CA GLY A 125 -4.14 -5.80 2.85
C GLY A 125 -3.35 -5.66 1.56
N ALA A 126 -4.04 -5.27 0.48
CA ALA A 126 -3.47 -5.22 -0.87
C ALA A 126 -2.25 -4.27 -1.01
N ASP A 127 -2.22 -3.19 -0.25
CA ASP A 127 -1.11 -2.22 -0.29
C ASP A 127 0.10 -2.64 0.58
N VAL A 128 -0.07 -3.57 1.55
CA VAL A 128 0.98 -3.90 2.53
C VAL A 128 2.23 -4.48 1.87
N PRO A 129 2.14 -5.43 0.91
CA PRO A 129 3.31 -6.02 0.25
C PRO A 129 4.19 -5.00 -0.45
N PHE A 130 3.59 -3.95 -1.03
CA PHE A 130 4.35 -2.89 -1.72
C PHE A 130 5.40 -2.24 -0.81
N PHE A 131 5.12 -2.12 0.49
CA PHE A 131 6.04 -1.48 1.43
C PHE A 131 7.17 -2.40 1.91
N LEU A 132 7.13 -3.69 1.57
CA LEU A 132 8.22 -4.64 1.84
C LEU A 132 9.29 -4.64 0.74
N VAL A 133 8.98 -4.17 -0.48
CA VAL A 133 9.90 -4.16 -1.63
C VAL A 133 10.41 -2.75 -1.91
N ASN A 134 11.49 -2.60 -2.67
CA ASN A 134 12.09 -1.30 -2.98
C ASN A 134 11.68 -0.79 -4.36
N GLY A 135 11.74 0.54 -4.53
CA GLY A 135 11.46 1.22 -5.80
C GLY A 135 9.99 1.22 -6.21
N PRO A 136 9.69 1.80 -7.39
CA PRO A 136 8.36 1.74 -7.99
C PRO A 136 8.00 0.31 -8.36
N GLN A 137 6.73 -0.03 -8.27
CA GLN A 137 6.24 -1.37 -8.60
C GLN A 137 5.00 -1.29 -9.49
N LEU A 138 4.95 -2.16 -10.48
CA LEU A 138 3.72 -2.50 -11.18
C LEU A 138 2.97 -3.52 -10.32
N GLY A 139 1.82 -3.12 -9.81
CA GLY A 139 0.90 -3.99 -9.09
C GLY A 139 -0.15 -4.56 -10.02
N SER A 140 -0.41 -5.86 -9.96
CA SER A 140 -1.41 -6.55 -10.76
C SER A 140 -2.23 -7.55 -9.95
N GLY A 141 -3.23 -8.16 -10.56
CA GLY A 141 -4.20 -9.01 -9.88
C GLY A 141 -5.07 -8.16 -8.96
N ASP A 142 -5.09 -8.47 -7.68
CA ASP A 142 -5.74 -7.65 -6.66
C ASP A 142 -4.83 -6.52 -6.10
N GLY A 143 -3.65 -6.31 -6.71
CA GLY A 143 -2.64 -5.34 -6.31
C GLY A 143 -1.47 -5.91 -5.52
N THR A 144 -1.53 -7.16 -5.12
CA THR A 144 -0.49 -7.82 -4.31
C THR A 144 0.62 -8.46 -5.14
N THR A 145 0.38 -8.75 -6.42
CA THR A 145 1.42 -9.24 -7.34
C THR A 145 2.24 -8.06 -7.84
N LEU A 146 3.51 -8.01 -7.46
CA LEU A 146 4.39 -6.88 -7.69
C LEU A 146 5.52 -7.23 -8.64
N ALA A 147 5.76 -6.35 -9.61
CA ALA A 147 6.92 -6.40 -10.49
C ALA A 147 7.64 -5.06 -10.48
N PRO A 148 8.97 -5.03 -10.33
CA PRO A 148 9.71 -3.77 -10.36
C PRO A 148 9.58 -3.08 -11.73
N VAL A 149 9.44 -1.75 -11.71
CA VAL A 149 9.45 -0.92 -12.91
C VAL A 149 10.55 0.12 -12.80
N ASP A 150 11.22 0.37 -13.91
CA ASP A 150 12.24 1.41 -13.98
C ASP A 150 11.58 2.73 -14.42
N LEU A 151 11.42 3.64 -13.46
CA LEU A 151 10.84 4.95 -13.68
C LEU A 151 11.79 6.05 -13.19
N PRO A 152 11.85 7.19 -13.89
CA PRO A 152 12.61 8.34 -13.41
C PRO A 152 12.15 8.74 -12.01
N GLN A 153 13.10 9.11 -11.14
CA GLN A 153 12.83 9.50 -9.75
C GLN A 153 13.18 10.97 -9.47
N ASP A 154 13.58 11.71 -10.48
CA ASP A 154 14.00 13.11 -10.41
C ASP A 154 12.82 14.07 -10.61
N PHE A 155 11.75 13.89 -9.83
CA PHE A 155 10.55 14.73 -9.86
C PHE A 155 9.99 14.98 -8.46
N TRP A 156 9.18 16.03 -8.35
CA TRP A 156 8.47 16.39 -7.14
C TRP A 156 6.99 16.06 -7.25
N ILE A 157 6.42 15.63 -6.13
CA ILE A 157 4.98 15.39 -5.99
C ILE A 157 4.44 16.39 -4.98
N VAL A 158 3.44 17.17 -5.40
CA VAL A 158 2.70 18.08 -4.53
C VAL A 158 1.40 17.37 -4.11
N LEU A 159 1.26 17.15 -2.80
CA LEU A 159 0.04 16.60 -2.22
C LEU A 159 -0.89 17.74 -1.79
N VAL A 160 -2.10 17.75 -2.33
CA VAL A 160 -3.16 18.65 -1.89
C VAL A 160 -4.22 17.82 -1.18
N VAL A 161 -4.38 18.05 0.12
CA VAL A 161 -5.39 17.37 0.93
C VAL A 161 -6.45 18.41 1.32
N PRO A 162 -7.65 18.38 0.71
CA PRO A 162 -8.71 19.33 1.04
C PRO A 162 -9.17 19.18 2.49
N HIS A 163 -9.39 20.29 3.19
CA HIS A 163 -9.94 20.27 4.53
C HIS A 163 -11.44 19.93 4.51
N GLY A 164 -11.88 19.17 5.50
CA GLY A 164 -13.33 18.88 5.70
C GLY A 164 -13.91 17.84 4.75
N THR A 165 -13.11 17.22 3.89
CA THR A 165 -13.58 16.10 3.07
C THR A 165 -13.47 14.80 3.84
N THR A 166 -14.58 14.07 3.92
CA THR A 166 -14.59 12.70 4.45
C THR A 166 -14.40 11.73 3.30
N LYS A 167 -13.34 10.93 3.35
CA LYS A 167 -13.15 9.87 2.35
C LYS A 167 -14.29 8.86 2.45
N PRO A 168 -14.98 8.52 1.35
CA PRO A 168 -15.89 7.39 1.31
C PRO A 168 -15.15 6.10 1.67
N SER A 169 -15.87 5.09 2.15
CA SER A 169 -15.27 3.78 2.37
C SER A 169 -14.72 3.22 1.04
N THR A 170 -13.67 2.41 1.10
CA THR A 170 -13.14 1.73 -0.10
C THR A 170 -14.23 0.93 -0.80
N ALA A 171 -15.10 0.26 -0.05
CA ALA A 171 -16.23 -0.49 -0.61
C ALA A 171 -17.20 0.41 -1.39
N SER A 172 -17.55 1.61 -0.88
CA SER A 172 -18.44 2.52 -1.60
C SER A 172 -17.82 3.10 -2.87
N VAL A 173 -16.50 3.27 -2.89
CA VAL A 173 -15.78 3.72 -4.11
C VAL A 173 -15.83 2.66 -5.19
N TYR A 174 -15.61 1.39 -4.86
CA TYR A 174 -15.76 0.28 -5.82
C TYR A 174 -17.21 0.09 -6.27
N ALA A 175 -18.18 0.17 -5.35
CA ALA A 175 -19.59 0.11 -5.72
C ALA A 175 -20.00 1.23 -6.71
N ALA A 176 -19.46 2.44 -6.55
CA ALA A 176 -19.68 3.52 -7.50
C ALA A 176 -18.97 3.29 -8.85
N PHE A 177 -17.84 2.61 -8.84
CA PHE A 177 -17.15 2.16 -10.06
C PHE A 177 -18.00 1.13 -10.82
N ASP A 178 -18.52 0.12 -10.12
CA ASP A 178 -19.38 -0.91 -10.71
C ASP A 178 -20.68 -0.34 -11.27
N ALA A 179 -21.32 0.58 -10.52
CA ALA A 179 -22.58 1.21 -10.92
C ALA A 179 -22.48 1.98 -12.26
N ARG A 180 -21.29 2.42 -12.68
CA ARG A 180 -21.04 3.09 -13.96
C ARG A 180 -20.45 2.19 -15.05
N ASP A 181 -20.51 0.86 -14.88
CA ASP A 181 -19.85 -0.12 -15.77
C ASP A 181 -18.35 0.16 -15.97
N GLY A 182 -17.68 0.51 -14.87
CA GLY A 182 -16.28 0.99 -14.90
C GLY A 182 -15.28 -0.05 -15.42
N ALA A 183 -15.63 -1.34 -15.42
CA ALA A 183 -14.79 -2.41 -15.95
C ALA A 183 -14.86 -2.54 -17.49
N ALA A 184 -15.77 -1.82 -18.16
CA ALA A 184 -15.88 -1.85 -19.62
C ALA A 184 -14.53 -1.54 -20.31
N GLY A 185 -14.20 -2.28 -21.36
CA GLY A 185 -12.96 -2.13 -22.11
C GLY A 185 -11.71 -2.44 -21.29
N TRP A 186 -11.80 -3.32 -20.31
CA TRP A 186 -10.66 -3.67 -19.43
C TRP A 186 -9.42 -4.08 -20.21
N ASP A 187 -9.53 -4.97 -21.18
CA ASP A 187 -8.35 -5.50 -21.89
C ASP A 187 -7.62 -4.41 -22.69
N GLU A 188 -8.36 -3.53 -23.35
CA GLU A 188 -7.82 -2.39 -24.09
C GLU A 188 -7.16 -1.38 -23.14
N ARG A 189 -7.83 -1.04 -22.03
CA ARG A 189 -7.29 -0.10 -21.03
C ARG A 189 -6.04 -0.66 -20.35
N ARG A 190 -6.04 -1.96 -20.04
CA ARG A 190 -4.90 -2.67 -19.49
C ARG A 190 -3.72 -2.65 -20.47
N ALA A 191 -3.94 -2.95 -21.74
CA ALA A 191 -2.91 -2.91 -22.77
C ALA A 191 -2.34 -1.49 -22.94
N ALA A 192 -3.20 -0.48 -23.00
CA ALA A 192 -2.80 0.92 -23.09
C ALA A 192 -1.99 1.36 -21.87
N PHE A 193 -2.35 0.92 -20.68
CA PHE A 193 -1.61 1.22 -19.44
C PHE A 193 -0.19 0.65 -19.50
N LEU A 194 -0.04 -0.63 -19.87
CA LEU A 194 1.26 -1.27 -19.98
C LEU A 194 2.16 -0.58 -21.01
N ALA A 195 1.60 -0.26 -22.18
CA ALA A 195 2.32 0.48 -23.21
C ALA A 195 2.75 1.88 -22.72
N ALA A 196 1.90 2.57 -21.98
CA ALA A 196 2.23 3.87 -21.39
C ALA A 196 3.36 3.76 -20.36
N VAL A 197 3.34 2.75 -19.49
CA VAL A 197 4.41 2.49 -18.51
C VAL A 197 5.73 2.21 -19.21
N GLU A 198 5.72 1.35 -20.26
CA GLU A 198 6.91 1.03 -21.04
C GLU A 198 7.48 2.23 -21.81
N ALA A 199 6.64 3.22 -22.12
CA ALA A 199 7.06 4.42 -22.84
C ALA A 199 7.71 5.50 -21.96
N VAL A 200 7.59 5.40 -20.63
CA VAL A 200 8.14 6.40 -19.69
C VAL A 200 9.68 6.37 -19.76
N ARG A 201 10.28 7.53 -20.05
CA ARG A 201 11.74 7.74 -20.04
C ARG A 201 12.16 8.93 -19.21
N ARG A 202 11.29 9.92 -19.05
CA ARG A 202 11.54 11.17 -18.35
C ARG A 202 10.37 11.49 -17.42
N PRO A 203 10.56 12.30 -16.36
CA PRO A 203 9.49 12.65 -15.43
C PRO A 203 8.22 13.16 -16.09
N ARG A 204 8.34 13.97 -17.14
CA ARG A 204 7.17 14.51 -17.86
C ARG A 204 6.32 13.45 -18.55
N ASP A 205 6.92 12.30 -18.88
CA ASP A 205 6.21 11.21 -19.57
C ASP A 205 5.23 10.50 -18.63
N LEU A 206 5.40 10.66 -17.30
CA LEU A 206 4.47 10.15 -16.28
C LEU A 206 3.05 10.76 -16.42
N ALA A 207 2.93 11.96 -17.00
CA ALA A 207 1.64 12.60 -17.25
C ALA A 207 0.80 11.86 -18.31
N ALA A 208 1.41 10.98 -19.10
CA ALA A 208 0.72 10.15 -20.09
C ALA A 208 0.15 8.84 -19.49
N LEU A 209 0.47 8.52 -18.25
CA LEU A 209 -0.15 7.37 -17.58
C LEU A 209 -1.65 7.59 -17.42
N PRO A 210 -2.48 6.56 -17.64
CA PRO A 210 -3.92 6.67 -17.40
C PRO A 210 -4.21 7.13 -15.97
N PRO A 211 -5.23 7.96 -15.78
CA PRO A 211 -5.63 8.44 -14.46
C PRO A 211 -6.10 7.27 -13.58
N ASN A 212 -6.32 7.58 -12.31
CA ASN A 212 -6.89 6.62 -11.37
C ASN A 212 -8.40 6.43 -11.62
N ASP A 213 -8.81 5.26 -12.07
CA ASP A 213 -10.23 4.92 -12.33
C ASP A 213 -11.14 5.08 -11.10
N LEU A 214 -10.57 5.01 -9.90
CA LEU A 214 -11.31 5.20 -8.65
C LEU A 214 -11.34 6.66 -8.18
N ALA A 215 -10.66 7.56 -8.86
CA ALA A 215 -10.82 8.99 -8.63
C ALA A 215 -12.22 9.38 -9.12
N SER A 216 -13.22 9.28 -8.23
CA SER A 216 -14.46 10.00 -8.47
C SER A 216 -14.11 11.48 -8.53
N SER A 217 -14.50 12.15 -9.59
CA SER A 217 -14.40 13.59 -9.68
C SER A 217 -15.55 14.25 -8.91
N PRO A 218 -15.41 14.62 -7.65
CA PRO A 218 -16.37 15.41 -6.92
C PRO A 218 -15.90 16.85 -6.80
N LEU A 219 -14.92 17.25 -7.59
CA LEU A 219 -14.40 18.62 -7.61
C LEU A 219 -14.98 19.40 -8.80
N THR A 220 -16.16 19.03 -9.24
CA THR A 220 -17.02 19.88 -10.07
C THR A 220 -18.17 20.42 -9.27
#